data_525243b0daf79976476946c1e3cde7da
#
_entry.id   525243b0daf79976476946c1e3cde7da
#
_cell.length_a   1.000
_cell.length_b   1.000
_cell.length_c   1.000
_cell.angle_alpha   90.00
_cell.angle_beta   90.00
_cell.angle_gamma   90.00
#
_symmetry.space_group_name_H-M   'P 1'
#
loop_
_entity.id
_entity.type
_entity.pdbx_description
1 polymer ?
#
loop_
_entity_poly.entity_id
_entity_poly.type
_entity_poly.pdbx_seq_one_letter_code
_entity_poly.pdbx_strand_id
1 'polypeptide(L)'
;VTVIEYVINDLKEDELAFHNPLHRQMLSEAAAHMYDSNFIAERYFLAHPDPVISKLSVDLINVRYQLSKYHSKSQKIVTDEERLYEMVPMLMINFKYAIVTEELKHMLYALQDPALAQDNEKCDSLMKRFNELKTVQSIMAKRLGDRVVLR
;
A
#
# COMPACT_ATOMS: atom_id res chain seq x y z
N VAL A 1 16.93 6.25 7.86
CA VAL A 1 16.06 5.93 6.71
C VAL A 1 14.77 6.74 6.85
N THR A 2 14.44 7.56 5.86
CA THR A 2 13.19 8.31 5.83
C THR A 2 12.02 7.40 5.42
N VAL A 3 10.78 7.83 5.72
CA VAL A 3 9.58 7.11 5.25
C VAL A 3 9.57 6.95 3.73
N ILE A 4 9.98 7.99 3.01
CA ILE A 4 10.06 7.98 1.54
C ILE A 4 11.06 6.93 1.05
N GLU A 5 12.26 6.89 1.62
CA GLU A 5 13.27 5.88 1.29
C GLU A 5 12.78 4.46 1.57
N TYR A 6 12.15 4.26 2.72
CA TYR A 6 11.59 2.97 3.08
C TYR A 6 10.56 2.49 2.04
N VAL A 7 9.57 3.32 1.75
CA VAL A 7 8.50 2.98 0.79
C VAL A 7 9.06 2.71 -0.61
N ILE A 8 9.99 3.52 -1.09
CA ILE A 8 10.60 3.33 -2.42
C ILE A 8 11.38 2.03 -2.50
N ASN A 9 12.20 1.74 -1.48
CA ASN A 9 13.00 0.52 -1.46
C ASN A 9 12.12 -0.73 -1.38
N ASP A 10 11.11 -0.70 -0.53
CA ASP A 10 10.17 -1.80 -0.33
C ASP A 10 9.36 -2.10 -1.61
N LEU A 11 8.92 -1.06 -2.33
CA LEU A 11 8.25 -1.23 -3.62
C LEU A 11 9.20 -1.77 -4.70
N LYS A 12 10.45 -1.29 -4.72
CA LYS A 12 11.46 -1.76 -5.70
C LYS A 12 11.86 -3.21 -5.49
N GLU A 13 12.01 -3.66 -4.24
CA GLU A 13 12.36 -5.04 -3.91
C GLU A 13 11.35 -6.04 -4.46
N ASP A 14 10.07 -5.69 -4.45
CA ASP A 14 8.99 -6.55 -4.93
C ASP A 14 8.50 -6.19 -6.36
N GLU A 15 9.21 -5.30 -7.06
CA GLU A 15 8.84 -4.82 -8.39
C GLU A 15 7.40 -4.28 -8.49
N LEU A 16 6.94 -3.62 -7.42
CA LEU A 16 5.60 -3.07 -7.30
C LEU A 16 5.56 -1.57 -7.54
N ALA A 17 4.38 -1.08 -7.94
CA ALA A 17 4.08 0.34 -8.05
C ALA A 17 2.63 0.61 -7.64
N PHE A 18 2.33 1.84 -7.24
CA PHE A 18 0.95 2.23 -7.02
C PHE A 18 0.15 2.19 -8.32
N HIS A 19 -1.06 1.65 -8.29
CA HIS A 19 -1.92 1.61 -9.48
C HIS A 19 -2.43 3.00 -9.88
N ASN A 20 -2.71 3.86 -8.89
CA ASN A 20 -3.18 5.21 -9.16
C ASN A 20 -2.03 6.10 -9.68
N PRO A 21 -2.18 6.70 -10.89
CA PRO A 21 -1.16 7.57 -11.46
C PRO A 21 -0.82 8.78 -10.59
N LEU A 22 -1.79 9.34 -9.88
CA LEU A 22 -1.59 10.47 -8.96
C LEU A 22 -0.68 10.06 -7.78
N HIS A 23 -0.92 8.90 -7.20
CA HIS A 23 -0.09 8.39 -6.10
C HIS A 23 1.35 8.12 -6.58
N ARG A 24 1.52 7.57 -7.79
CA ARG A 24 2.86 7.40 -8.39
C ARG A 24 3.58 8.73 -8.59
N GLN A 25 2.86 9.73 -9.11
CA GLN A 25 3.41 11.07 -9.31
C GLN A 25 3.83 11.68 -7.99
N MET A 26 2.97 11.67 -6.98
CA MET A 26 3.28 12.20 -5.64
C MET A 26 4.49 11.50 -5.03
N LEU A 27 4.58 10.18 -5.12
CA LEU A 27 5.74 9.44 -4.63
C LEU A 27 7.02 9.82 -5.37
N SER A 28 6.96 9.97 -6.70
CA SER A 28 8.09 10.38 -7.53
C SER A 28 8.58 11.79 -7.18
N GLU A 29 7.66 12.72 -6.99
CA GLU A 29 8.00 14.10 -6.58
C GLU A 29 8.59 14.13 -5.16
N ALA A 30 8.01 13.40 -4.22
CA ALA A 30 8.55 13.26 -2.87
C ALA A 30 9.96 12.64 -2.88
N ALA A 31 10.19 11.65 -3.74
CA ALA A 31 11.51 11.03 -3.92
C ALA A 31 12.57 12.00 -4.43
N ALA A 32 12.20 12.91 -5.33
CA ALA A 32 13.11 13.93 -5.84
C ALA A 32 13.59 14.90 -4.75
N HIS A 33 12.82 15.06 -3.68
CA HIS A 33 13.12 15.95 -2.56
C HIS A 33 13.58 15.23 -1.29
N MET A 34 13.80 13.91 -1.32
CA MET A 34 14.04 13.12 -0.11
C MET A 34 15.34 13.49 0.65
N TYR A 35 16.29 14.14 -0.03
CA TYR A 35 17.53 14.63 0.59
C TYR A 35 17.50 16.13 0.93
N ASP A 36 16.39 16.81 0.65
CA ASP A 36 16.23 18.21 1.01
C ASP A 36 15.72 18.32 2.45
N SER A 37 16.57 18.84 3.32
CA SER A 37 16.26 19.03 4.75
C SER A 37 15.10 20.02 5.00
N ASN A 38 14.81 20.88 4.02
CA ASN A 38 13.72 21.85 4.11
C ASN A 38 12.41 21.36 3.50
N PHE A 39 12.43 20.17 2.90
CA PHE A 39 11.23 19.61 2.29
C PHE A 39 10.23 19.13 3.34
N ILE A 40 9.05 19.73 3.33
CA ILE A 40 7.89 19.33 4.13
C ILE A 40 6.80 18.88 3.17
N ALA A 41 6.59 17.57 3.06
CA ALA A 41 5.67 16.96 2.11
C ALA A 41 4.25 17.56 2.19
N GLU A 42 3.73 17.74 3.39
CA GLU A 42 2.42 18.36 3.62
C GLU A 42 2.29 19.74 2.97
N ARG A 43 3.24 20.63 3.21
CA ARG A 43 3.25 21.98 2.61
C ARG A 43 3.41 21.94 1.10
N TYR A 44 4.30 21.08 0.62
CA TYR A 44 4.58 20.95 -0.80
C TYR A 44 3.34 20.51 -1.59
N PHE A 45 2.66 19.47 -1.15
CA PHE A 45 1.51 18.91 -1.85
C PHE A 45 0.25 19.75 -1.67
N LEU A 46 0.05 20.41 -0.52
CA LEU A 46 -1.06 21.37 -0.35
C LEU A 46 -0.95 22.58 -1.27
N ALA A 47 0.26 23.08 -1.49
CA ALA A 47 0.55 24.20 -2.39
C ALA A 47 0.85 23.77 -3.84
N HIS A 48 0.60 22.52 -4.20
CA HIS A 48 0.93 21.99 -5.52
C HIS A 48 0.15 22.74 -6.62
N PRO A 49 0.81 23.10 -7.75
CA PRO A 49 0.16 23.83 -8.84
C PRO A 49 -0.93 23.02 -9.55
N ASP A 50 -0.86 21.67 -9.51
CA ASP A 50 -1.95 20.82 -9.98
C ASP A 50 -3.07 20.77 -8.94
N PRO A 51 -4.28 21.27 -9.27
CA PRO A 51 -5.40 21.32 -8.33
C PRO A 51 -5.90 19.92 -7.92
N VAL A 52 -5.67 18.90 -8.74
CA VAL A 52 -6.07 17.51 -8.41
C VAL A 52 -5.19 16.96 -7.29
N ILE A 53 -3.89 17.20 -7.35
CA ILE A 53 -2.94 16.80 -6.29
C ILE A 53 -3.19 17.60 -5.02
N SER A 54 -3.37 18.91 -5.12
CA SER A 54 -3.67 19.77 -3.97
C SER A 54 -4.96 19.34 -3.27
N LYS A 55 -6.02 19.06 -4.02
CA LYS A 55 -7.29 18.58 -3.47
C LYS A 55 -7.14 17.23 -2.78
N LEU A 56 -6.48 16.27 -3.41
CA LEU A 56 -6.20 14.97 -2.80
C LEU A 56 -5.44 15.11 -1.49
N SER A 57 -4.47 16.02 -1.45
CA SER A 57 -3.68 16.28 -0.24
C SER A 57 -4.52 16.86 0.90
N VAL A 58 -5.45 17.77 0.59
CA VAL A 58 -6.43 18.30 1.57
C VAL A 58 -7.30 17.17 2.12
N ASP A 59 -7.81 16.28 1.25
CA ASP A 59 -8.66 15.17 1.66
C ASP A 59 -7.91 14.19 2.58
N LEU A 60 -6.67 13.86 2.27
CA LEU A 60 -5.82 12.98 3.08
C LEU A 60 -5.53 13.56 4.46
N ILE A 61 -5.26 14.86 4.56
CA ILE A 61 -4.99 15.54 5.82
C ILE A 61 -6.25 15.63 6.68
N ASN A 62 -7.41 15.92 6.08
CA ASN A 62 -8.69 15.97 6.78
C ASN A 62 -9.06 14.63 7.43
N VAL A 63 -8.86 13.52 6.75
CA VAL A 63 -9.05 12.18 7.32
C VAL A 63 -8.15 11.95 8.53
N ARG A 64 -6.88 12.32 8.43
CA ARG A 64 -5.93 12.26 9.55
C ARG A 64 -6.37 13.09 10.74
N TYR A 65 -6.85 14.30 10.51
CA TYR A 65 -7.29 15.22 11.56
C TYR A 65 -8.53 14.71 12.30
N GLN A 66 -9.48 14.11 11.61
CA GLN A 66 -10.67 13.51 12.23
C GLN A 66 -10.31 12.29 13.09
N LEU A 67 -9.41 11.42 12.61
CA LEU A 67 -8.94 10.27 13.37
C LEU A 67 -8.14 10.68 14.61
N SER A 68 -7.29 11.70 14.51
CA SER A 68 -6.51 12.18 15.65
C SER A 68 -7.39 12.83 16.74
N LYS A 69 -8.44 13.54 16.37
CA LYS A 69 -9.43 14.08 17.33
C LYS A 69 -10.19 12.98 18.07
N TYR A 70 -10.50 11.88 17.41
CA TYR A 70 -11.20 10.76 18.03
C TYR A 70 -10.31 10.00 19.00
N HIS A 71 -9.02 9.83 18.67
CA HIS A 71 -8.05 9.10 19.50
C HIS A 71 -7.42 9.95 20.62
N SER A 72 -7.36 11.27 20.50
CA SER A 72 -6.77 12.16 21.51
C SER A 72 -7.59 12.22 22.81
N LYS A 73 -8.83 11.75 22.80
CA LYS A 73 -9.70 11.73 24.01
C LYS A 73 -9.47 10.53 24.93
N SER A 74 -8.71 9.51 24.56
CA SER A 74 -8.68 8.25 25.31
C SER A 74 -7.31 7.60 25.57
N GLN A 75 -6.16 8.11 25.09
CA GLN A 75 -4.85 7.53 25.39
C GLN A 75 -3.69 8.53 25.40
N LYS A 76 -2.66 8.26 26.24
CA LYS A 76 -1.36 8.93 26.24
C LYS A 76 -0.84 9.08 24.81
N ILE A 77 -0.58 10.32 24.39
CA ILE A 77 -0.08 10.67 23.07
C ILE A 77 1.35 10.16 22.96
N VAL A 78 1.52 8.97 22.38
CA VAL A 78 2.78 8.58 21.72
C VAL A 78 2.85 9.43 20.46
N THR A 79 3.94 10.17 20.26
CA THR A 79 4.09 11.03 19.09
C THR A 79 3.98 10.21 17.81
N ASP A 80 3.35 10.76 16.77
CA ASP A 80 3.22 10.07 15.46
C ASP A 80 4.58 9.60 14.92
N GLU A 81 5.67 10.31 15.24
CA GLU A 81 7.03 9.96 14.85
C GLU A 81 7.52 8.65 15.46
N GLU A 82 7.21 8.37 16.73
CA GLU A 82 7.56 7.12 17.39
C GLU A 82 6.77 5.94 16.82
N ARG A 83 5.57 6.18 16.31
CA ARG A 83 4.73 5.17 15.66
C ARG A 83 5.10 4.88 14.21
N LEU A 84 5.77 5.79 13.51
CA LEU A 84 6.10 5.61 12.09
C LEU A 84 6.92 4.35 11.84
N TYR A 85 7.84 3.99 12.73
CA TYR A 85 8.66 2.78 12.60
C TYR A 85 7.84 1.48 12.62
N GLU A 86 6.70 1.48 13.30
CA GLU A 86 5.80 0.33 13.34
C GLU A 86 4.70 0.42 12.28
N MET A 87 4.18 1.63 12.05
CA MET A 87 3.04 1.86 11.17
C MET A 87 3.40 1.71 9.69
N VAL A 88 4.55 2.24 9.26
CA VAL A 88 4.92 2.22 7.83
C VAL A 88 5.16 0.80 7.31
N PRO A 89 5.94 -0.07 7.98
CA PRO A 89 6.07 -1.45 7.57
C PRO A 89 4.73 -2.22 7.52
N MET A 90 3.88 -1.99 8.52
CA MET A 90 2.55 -2.62 8.55
C MET A 90 1.64 -2.13 7.43
N LEU A 91 1.72 -0.85 7.09
CA LEU A 91 0.99 -0.26 5.97
C LEU A 91 1.43 -0.86 4.63
N MET A 92 2.73 -1.05 4.45
CA MET A 92 3.28 -1.68 3.26
C MET A 92 2.87 -3.15 3.13
N ILE A 93 2.84 -3.90 4.24
CA ILE A 93 2.32 -5.28 4.24
C ILE A 93 0.83 -5.30 3.88
N ASN A 94 0.02 -4.39 4.42
CA ASN A 94 -1.39 -4.25 4.06
C ASN A 94 -1.59 -3.96 2.56
N PHE A 95 -0.78 -3.07 2.02
CA PHE A 95 -0.80 -2.73 0.60
C PHE A 95 -0.48 -3.96 -0.28
N LYS A 96 0.60 -4.67 0.03
CA LYS A 96 0.99 -5.90 -0.67
C LYS A 96 -0.05 -7.02 -0.52
N TYR A 97 -0.64 -7.15 0.66
CA TYR A 97 -1.74 -8.09 0.92
C TYR A 97 -2.95 -7.81 0.02
N ALA A 98 -3.32 -6.54 -0.15
CA ALA A 98 -4.41 -6.15 -1.04
C ALA A 98 -4.11 -6.50 -2.50
N ILE A 99 -2.88 -6.28 -2.98
CA ILE A 99 -2.44 -6.64 -4.33
C ILE A 99 -2.53 -8.15 -4.55
N VAL A 100 -1.98 -8.94 -3.64
CA VAL A 100 -2.00 -10.42 -3.73
C VAL A 100 -3.44 -10.93 -3.71
N THR A 101 -4.29 -10.36 -2.85
CA THR A 101 -5.71 -10.75 -2.77
C THR A 101 -6.45 -10.46 -4.07
N GLU A 102 -6.20 -9.33 -4.70
CA GLU A 102 -6.81 -8.99 -5.98
C GLU A 102 -6.29 -9.89 -7.12
N GLU A 103 -5.01 -10.18 -7.15
CA GLU A 103 -4.43 -11.11 -8.12
C GLU A 103 -5.01 -12.52 -7.97
N LEU A 104 -5.19 -13.01 -6.75
CA LEU A 104 -5.84 -14.30 -6.48
C LEU A 104 -7.30 -14.34 -6.98
N LYS A 105 -8.05 -13.26 -6.85
CA LYS A 105 -9.41 -13.15 -7.41
C LYS A 105 -9.37 -13.27 -8.94
N HIS A 106 -8.48 -12.53 -9.59
CA HIS A 106 -8.33 -12.58 -11.05
C HIS A 106 -7.99 -14.00 -11.52
N MET A 107 -7.11 -14.70 -10.81
CA MET A 107 -6.78 -16.09 -11.11
C MET A 107 -7.97 -17.03 -10.94
N LEU A 108 -8.78 -16.85 -9.90
CA LEU A 108 -10.01 -17.65 -9.72
C LEU A 108 -10.99 -17.46 -10.87
N TYR A 109 -11.17 -16.23 -11.35
CA TYR A 109 -11.99 -15.97 -12.52
C TYR A 109 -11.42 -16.63 -13.78
N ALA A 110 -10.10 -16.55 -13.97
CA ALA A 110 -9.43 -17.19 -15.11
C ALA A 110 -9.57 -18.72 -15.09
N LEU A 111 -9.51 -19.35 -13.91
CA LEU A 111 -9.69 -20.79 -13.73
C LEU A 111 -11.11 -21.26 -14.05
N GLN A 112 -12.10 -20.39 -14.03
CA GLN A 112 -13.49 -20.69 -14.39
C GLN A 112 -13.74 -20.60 -15.90
N ASP A 113 -12.77 -20.12 -16.69
CA ASP A 113 -12.89 -20.02 -18.14
C ASP A 113 -12.86 -21.42 -18.78
N PRO A 114 -13.91 -21.82 -19.54
CA PRO A 114 -13.95 -23.11 -20.23
C PRO A 114 -12.82 -23.30 -21.26
N ALA A 115 -12.32 -22.19 -21.85
CA ALA A 115 -11.20 -22.22 -22.79
C ALA A 115 -9.89 -22.63 -22.12
N LEU A 116 -9.67 -22.23 -20.86
CA LEU A 116 -8.51 -22.63 -20.07
C LEU A 116 -8.56 -24.12 -19.68
N ALA A 117 -9.75 -24.65 -19.44
CA ALA A 117 -9.94 -26.06 -19.09
C ALA A 117 -9.51 -27.03 -20.22
N GLN A 118 -9.39 -26.54 -21.45
CA GLN A 118 -8.92 -27.32 -22.61
C GLN A 118 -7.39 -27.32 -22.75
N ASP A 119 -6.69 -26.44 -22.03
CA ASP A 119 -5.23 -26.31 -22.03
C ASP A 119 -4.67 -26.72 -20.67
N ASN A 120 -4.36 -28.01 -20.51
CA ASN A 120 -3.89 -28.57 -19.24
C ASN A 120 -2.60 -27.91 -18.77
N GLU A 121 -1.68 -27.58 -19.67
CA GLU A 121 -0.38 -27.00 -19.32
C GLU A 121 -0.54 -25.58 -18.73
N LYS A 122 -1.39 -24.76 -19.34
CA LYS A 122 -1.72 -23.42 -18.80
C LYS A 122 -2.49 -23.52 -17.49
N CYS A 123 -3.41 -24.46 -17.38
CA CYS A 123 -4.18 -24.68 -16.15
C CYS A 123 -3.25 -25.07 -14.99
N ASP A 124 -2.35 -26.01 -15.20
CA ASP A 124 -1.39 -26.45 -14.18
C ASP A 124 -0.44 -25.33 -13.77
N SER A 125 0.05 -24.56 -14.73
CA SER A 125 0.90 -23.39 -14.46
C SER A 125 0.18 -22.35 -13.62
N LEU A 126 -1.08 -22.04 -13.94
CA LEU A 126 -1.90 -21.08 -13.20
C LEU A 126 -2.22 -21.58 -11.78
N MET A 127 -2.54 -22.87 -11.63
CA MET A 127 -2.78 -23.50 -10.32
C MET A 127 -1.55 -23.46 -9.43
N LYS A 128 -0.37 -23.73 -9.99
CA LYS A 128 0.90 -23.66 -9.27
C LYS A 128 1.12 -22.24 -8.74
N ARG A 129 0.98 -21.23 -9.61
CA ARG A 129 1.12 -19.82 -9.22
C ARG A 129 0.09 -19.40 -8.18
N PHE A 130 -1.16 -19.86 -8.33
CA PHE A 130 -2.22 -19.61 -7.35
C PHE A 130 -1.84 -20.13 -5.97
N ASN A 131 -1.33 -21.36 -5.87
CA ASN A 131 -0.91 -21.95 -4.61
C ASN A 131 0.29 -21.22 -3.97
N GLU A 132 1.25 -20.80 -4.78
CA GLU A 132 2.39 -19.97 -4.33
C GLU A 132 1.91 -18.64 -3.74
N LEU A 133 1.01 -17.95 -4.42
CA LEU A 133 0.43 -16.69 -3.92
C LEU A 133 -0.46 -16.88 -2.70
N LYS A 134 -1.18 -17.98 -2.59
CA LYS A 134 -1.94 -18.34 -1.38
C LYS A 134 -1.02 -18.50 -0.17
N THR A 135 0.14 -19.10 -0.36
CA THR A 135 1.15 -19.23 0.69
C THR A 135 1.68 -17.87 1.13
N VAL A 136 2.00 -17.01 0.17
CA VAL A 136 2.42 -15.62 0.44
C VAL A 136 1.34 -14.83 1.18
N GLN A 137 0.09 -14.94 0.73
CA GLN A 137 -1.06 -14.30 1.40
C GLN A 137 -1.18 -14.75 2.86
N SER A 138 -1.03 -16.04 3.13
CA SER A 138 -1.10 -16.59 4.50
C SER A 138 0.03 -16.06 5.40
N ILE A 139 1.24 -15.92 4.87
CA ILE A 139 2.38 -15.36 5.60
C ILE A 139 2.12 -13.89 5.95
N MET A 140 1.62 -13.12 5.00
CA MET A 140 1.25 -11.71 5.22
C MET A 140 0.13 -11.57 6.25
N ALA A 141 -0.90 -12.41 6.16
CA ALA A 141 -2.02 -12.41 7.10
C ALA A 141 -1.55 -12.68 8.55
N LYS A 142 -0.61 -13.60 8.73
CA LYS A 142 0.00 -13.87 10.05
C LYS A 142 0.77 -12.66 10.59
N ARG A 143 1.49 -11.93 9.72
CA ARG A 143 2.19 -10.70 10.12
C ARG A 143 1.25 -9.57 10.48
N LEU A 144 0.10 -9.49 9.82
CA LEU A 144 -0.93 -8.49 10.11
C LEU A 144 -1.73 -8.82 11.38
N GLY A 145 -1.69 -10.10 11.82
CA GLY A 145 -2.39 -10.59 13.01
C GLY A 145 -3.90 -10.44 12.90
N ASP A 146 -4.58 -10.27 14.04
CA ASP A 146 -6.05 -10.19 14.13
C ASP A 146 -6.67 -8.95 13.45
N ARG A 147 -5.86 -8.11 12.82
CA ARG A 147 -6.32 -6.93 12.08
C ARG A 147 -6.85 -7.25 10.69
N VAL A 148 -6.59 -8.44 10.17
CA VAL A 148 -7.15 -8.91 8.91
C VAL A 148 -8.50 -9.55 9.18
N VAL A 149 -9.54 -8.78 9.04
CA VAL A 149 -10.89 -9.33 8.94
C VAL A 149 -11.01 -9.95 7.54
N LEU A 150 -11.03 -11.26 7.48
CA LEU A 150 -11.37 -12.00 6.26
C LEU A 150 -12.81 -11.62 5.87
N ARG A 151 -12.95 -10.76 4.87
CA ARG A 151 -14.21 -10.47 4.20
C ARG A 151 -14.31 -11.28 2.92
#